data_2444e6b876a684fce782142cc85ee91e
#
_entry.id   2444e6b876a684fce782142cc85ee91e
#
_cell.length_a   1.000
_cell.length_b   1.000
_cell.length_c   1.000
_cell.angle_alpha   90.00
_cell.angle_beta   90.00
_cell.angle_gamma   90.00
#
_symmetry.space_group_name_H-M   'P 1'
#
loop_
_entity.id
_entity.type
_entity.pdbx_description
1 polymer ?
#
loop_
_entity_poly.entity_id
_entity_poly.type
_entity_poly.pdbx_seq_one_letter_code
_entity_poly.pdbx_strand_id
1 'polypeptide(L)'
;MDQLLEYSKCFMQGVAVGIKRLACFVGVLVLFVSASQAQQKGQYIPGQQGLNAGIMPSPGITYVNMTLDYSADRFNNASGNATPLTGSYDIWAIENIFYYVPKFKFLGGKLGVMIAAPIVANGSLTLGAIEFPNAALNAGGFGIADTWVQPFTLGWSTKRIDTYVAYAFVAPTGRYTPGASDNVGSGYWGNDVMNGTTIYLTKNKGTTANLFTNWETHGVKTTGFGSVLTPGNAVTIEWGLGQALPLKKDLSQLLQLGVIGYDQWQVSNNSGFITPLLPANLVPHYSVHAIGFQTTYVLPARGINFFFKWEKEYQAIARPQGRTIAFGGSITFPKPEPPPAP
;
A
#
# COMPACT_ATOMS: atom_id res chain seq x y z
N MET A 1 -49.71 -10.25 -42.23
CA MET A 1 -48.53 -9.36 -42.26
C MET A 1 -48.13 -8.87 -40.89
N ASP A 2 -49.11 -8.55 -40.01
CA ASP A 2 -48.82 -8.03 -38.66
C ASP A 2 -48.21 -9.05 -37.69
N GLN A 3 -48.58 -10.35 -37.78
CA GLN A 3 -47.96 -11.38 -36.94
C GLN A 3 -46.48 -11.62 -37.24
N LEU A 4 -46.03 -11.48 -38.49
CA LEU A 4 -44.65 -11.60 -38.88
C LEU A 4 -43.81 -10.41 -38.41
N LEU A 5 -44.39 -9.22 -38.31
CA LEU A 5 -43.78 -8.01 -37.77
C LEU A 5 -43.60 -8.09 -36.24
N GLU A 6 -44.58 -8.68 -35.51
CA GLU A 6 -44.44 -8.92 -34.07
C GLU A 6 -43.33 -9.98 -33.75
N TYR A 7 -43.33 -11.07 -34.50
CA TYR A 7 -42.27 -12.08 -34.36
C TYR A 7 -40.85 -11.52 -34.63
N SER A 8 -40.72 -10.65 -35.66
CA SER A 8 -39.42 -10.02 -35.94
C SER A 8 -38.99 -9.03 -34.84
N LYS A 9 -39.92 -8.28 -34.25
CA LYS A 9 -39.64 -7.37 -33.12
C LYS A 9 -39.22 -8.15 -31.86
N CYS A 10 -39.91 -9.24 -31.55
CA CYS A 10 -39.59 -10.09 -30.40
C CYS A 10 -38.25 -10.79 -30.58
N PHE A 11 -37.92 -11.25 -31.80
CA PHE A 11 -36.60 -11.82 -32.13
C PHE A 11 -35.49 -10.79 -32.03
N MET A 12 -35.66 -9.58 -32.55
CA MET A 12 -34.70 -8.47 -32.48
C MET A 12 -34.49 -8.00 -31.05
N GLN A 13 -35.54 -7.98 -30.21
CA GLN A 13 -35.41 -7.70 -28.79
C GLN A 13 -34.61 -8.79 -28.06
N GLY A 14 -34.86 -10.07 -28.35
CA GLY A 14 -34.12 -11.20 -27.80
C GLY A 14 -32.63 -11.16 -28.16
N VAL A 15 -32.30 -10.84 -29.41
CA VAL A 15 -30.92 -10.67 -29.89
C VAL A 15 -30.24 -9.46 -29.23
N ALA A 16 -30.93 -8.33 -29.09
CA ALA A 16 -30.40 -7.12 -28.42
C ALA A 16 -30.14 -7.37 -26.92
N VAL A 17 -31.00 -8.14 -26.25
CA VAL A 17 -30.80 -8.56 -24.85
C VAL A 17 -29.63 -9.54 -24.76
N GLY A 18 -29.48 -10.46 -25.71
CA GLY A 18 -28.33 -11.38 -25.80
C GLY A 18 -27.01 -10.66 -25.99
N ILE A 19 -26.95 -9.66 -26.88
CA ILE A 19 -25.74 -8.82 -27.11
C ILE A 19 -25.43 -7.98 -25.88
N LYS A 20 -26.41 -7.37 -25.23
CA LYS A 20 -26.20 -6.63 -23.97
C LYS A 20 -25.69 -7.55 -22.86
N ARG A 21 -26.22 -8.78 -22.73
CA ARG A 21 -25.73 -9.78 -21.77
C ARG A 21 -24.31 -10.23 -22.07
N LEU A 22 -23.98 -10.45 -23.36
CA LEU A 22 -22.64 -10.81 -23.78
C LEU A 22 -21.65 -9.66 -23.57
N ALA A 23 -22.02 -8.42 -23.88
CA ALA A 23 -21.22 -7.23 -23.61
C ALA A 23 -21.00 -7.00 -22.10
N CYS A 24 -22.04 -7.25 -21.29
CA CYS A 24 -21.94 -7.22 -19.85
C CYS A 24 -21.04 -8.35 -19.32
N PHE A 25 -21.16 -9.56 -19.87
CA PHE A 25 -20.31 -10.71 -19.52
C PHE A 25 -18.85 -10.48 -19.92
N VAL A 26 -18.59 -9.93 -21.09
CA VAL A 26 -17.25 -9.52 -21.54
C VAL A 26 -16.74 -8.36 -20.70
N GLY A 27 -17.58 -7.38 -20.37
CA GLY A 27 -17.24 -6.29 -19.45
C GLY A 27 -16.92 -6.80 -18.04
N VAL A 28 -17.68 -7.72 -17.53
CA VAL A 28 -17.45 -8.44 -16.29
C VAL A 28 -16.17 -9.26 -16.36
N LEU A 29 -15.92 -10.01 -17.44
CA LEU A 29 -14.66 -10.76 -17.63
C LEU A 29 -13.43 -9.84 -17.68
N VAL A 30 -13.54 -8.68 -18.32
CA VAL A 30 -12.48 -7.65 -18.35
C VAL A 30 -12.27 -7.06 -16.96
N LEU A 31 -13.32 -6.90 -16.16
CA LEU A 31 -13.23 -6.47 -14.76
C LEU A 31 -12.64 -7.58 -13.86
N PHE A 32 -12.87 -8.86 -14.16
CA PHE A 32 -12.27 -9.99 -13.46
C PHE A 32 -10.78 -10.11 -13.72
N VAL A 33 -10.35 -9.81 -14.93
CA VAL A 33 -8.92 -9.65 -15.23
C VAL A 33 -8.35 -8.50 -14.41
N SER A 34 -9.13 -7.45 -14.16
CA SER A 34 -8.74 -6.33 -13.29
C SER A 34 -8.70 -6.70 -11.80
N ALA A 35 -9.51 -7.66 -11.35
CA ALA A 35 -9.58 -8.05 -9.94
C ALA A 35 -8.41 -8.97 -9.53
N SER A 36 -8.00 -9.90 -10.39
CA SER A 36 -6.71 -10.62 -10.23
C SER A 36 -5.51 -9.67 -10.32
N GLN A 37 -5.73 -8.44 -10.79
CA GLN A 37 -4.80 -7.34 -10.91
C GLN A 37 -4.87 -6.34 -9.75
N ALA A 38 -5.67 -6.58 -8.70
CA ALA A 38 -5.59 -5.80 -7.46
C ALA A 38 -4.16 -5.78 -6.89
N GLN A 39 -3.36 -6.78 -7.23
CA GLN A 39 -1.91 -6.87 -6.98
C GLN A 39 -1.04 -6.04 -7.96
N GLN A 40 -1.61 -5.31 -8.91
CA GLN A 40 -0.86 -4.48 -9.87
C GLN A 40 -0.75 -3.02 -9.46
N LYS A 41 -1.18 -2.67 -8.25
CA LYS A 41 -1.27 -1.28 -7.78
C LYS A 41 -0.06 -0.84 -6.97
N GLY A 42 1.12 -1.26 -7.38
CA GLY A 42 2.34 -1.10 -6.63
C GLY A 42 2.54 -2.21 -5.59
N GLN A 43 3.77 -2.36 -5.14
CA GLN A 43 4.14 -3.28 -4.07
C GLN A 43 4.25 -2.54 -2.73
N TYR A 44 4.50 -1.23 -2.77
CA TYR A 44 4.46 -0.39 -1.58
C TYR A 44 3.02 -0.12 -1.16
N ILE A 45 2.69 -0.47 0.07
CA ILE A 45 1.39 -0.22 0.69
C ILE A 45 1.42 1.19 1.31
N PRO A 46 0.61 2.17 0.82
CA PRO A 46 0.59 3.51 1.41
C PRO A 46 0.06 3.52 2.84
N GLY A 47 0.46 4.54 3.63
CA GLY A 47 0.06 4.72 5.02
C GLY A 47 1.00 4.06 6.03
N GLN A 48 2.13 3.49 5.59
CA GLN A 48 3.07 2.84 6.50
C GLN A 48 3.91 3.85 7.32
N GLN A 49 4.25 5.02 6.78
CA GLN A 49 5.15 5.97 7.43
C GLN A 49 4.42 6.92 8.41
N GLY A 50 3.61 7.83 7.94
CA GLY A 50 2.87 8.78 8.78
C GLY A 50 3.77 9.74 9.56
N LEU A 51 3.71 9.72 10.90
CA LEU A 51 4.54 10.56 11.77
C LEU A 51 5.97 10.02 11.88
N ASN A 52 6.92 10.95 12.06
CA ASN A 52 8.36 10.66 12.23
C ASN A 52 9.04 10.06 10.98
N ALA A 53 8.49 10.34 9.80
CA ALA A 53 8.91 9.76 8.54
C ALA A 53 10.41 9.92 8.22
N GLY A 54 11.09 10.95 8.74
CA GLY A 54 12.52 11.21 8.52
C GLY A 54 13.45 10.65 9.61
N ILE A 55 12.91 10.03 10.65
CA ILE A 55 13.68 9.63 11.84
C ILE A 55 14.20 8.21 11.67
N MET A 56 15.53 8.07 11.54
CA MET A 56 16.17 6.75 11.60
C MET A 56 16.32 6.26 13.05
N PRO A 57 16.25 4.95 13.28
CA PRO A 57 16.49 4.35 14.60
C PRO A 57 17.88 4.73 15.17
N SER A 58 18.03 4.53 16.48
CA SER A 58 19.34 4.58 17.13
C SER A 58 20.22 3.44 16.65
N PRO A 59 21.58 3.57 16.75
CA PRO A 59 22.47 2.47 16.41
C PRO A 59 22.13 1.18 17.16
N GLY A 60 22.12 0.08 16.42
CA GLY A 60 21.71 -1.24 16.90
C GLY A 60 20.73 -1.93 15.96
N ILE A 61 20.03 -2.92 16.46
CA ILE A 61 18.97 -3.63 15.76
C ILE A 61 17.63 -3.14 16.30
N THR A 62 16.76 -2.69 15.39
CA THR A 62 15.38 -2.36 15.70
C THR A 62 14.48 -3.40 15.04
N TYR A 63 13.65 -4.04 15.85
CA TYR A 63 12.55 -4.86 15.37
C TYR A 63 11.27 -4.06 15.41
N VAL A 64 10.52 -4.08 14.31
CA VAL A 64 9.18 -3.49 14.23
C VAL A 64 8.20 -4.59 13.85
N ASN A 65 7.11 -4.68 14.59
CA ASN A 65 5.95 -5.46 14.19
C ASN A 65 4.80 -4.50 13.91
N MET A 66 4.18 -4.64 12.74
CA MET A 66 3.02 -3.88 12.34
C MET A 66 1.95 -4.83 11.83
N THR A 67 0.76 -4.73 12.37
CA THR A 67 -0.44 -5.38 11.84
C THR A 67 -1.25 -4.33 11.08
N LEU A 68 -1.64 -4.68 9.86
CA LEU A 68 -2.41 -3.84 8.95
C LEU A 68 -3.71 -4.57 8.57
N ASP A 69 -4.83 -3.89 8.70
CA ASP A 69 -6.15 -4.29 8.25
C ASP A 69 -6.65 -3.26 7.22
N TYR A 70 -6.68 -3.66 5.95
CA TYR A 70 -7.28 -2.88 4.86
C TYR A 70 -8.61 -3.49 4.49
N SER A 71 -9.65 -2.68 4.40
CA SER A 71 -10.98 -3.11 3.99
C SER A 71 -11.61 -2.10 3.05
N ALA A 72 -12.11 -2.58 1.90
CA ALA A 72 -12.79 -1.78 0.88
C ALA A 72 -14.03 -2.50 0.36
N ASP A 73 -15.12 -1.78 0.29
CA ASP A 73 -16.43 -2.23 -0.22
C ASP A 73 -16.91 -1.43 -1.44
N ARG A 74 -16.08 -0.46 -1.88
CA ARG A 74 -16.35 0.38 -3.04
C ARG A 74 -15.27 0.18 -4.10
N PHE A 75 -15.69 -0.03 -5.35
CA PHE A 75 -14.82 -0.18 -6.51
C PHE A 75 -15.07 0.96 -7.48
N ASN A 76 -14.05 1.73 -7.80
CA ASN A 76 -14.16 2.93 -8.63
C ASN A 76 -13.63 2.69 -10.05
N ASN A 77 -14.30 3.33 -11.01
CA ASN A 77 -13.89 3.35 -12.42
C ASN A 77 -12.79 4.39 -12.70
N ALA A 78 -12.43 4.56 -13.97
CA ALA A 78 -11.42 5.52 -14.43
C ALA A 78 -11.78 7.00 -14.17
N SER A 79 -13.04 7.30 -13.87
CA SER A 79 -13.48 8.66 -13.53
C SER A 79 -13.65 8.84 -12.01
N GLY A 80 -13.31 7.84 -11.19
CA GLY A 80 -13.48 7.87 -9.74
C GLY A 80 -14.92 7.63 -9.25
N ASN A 81 -15.84 7.30 -10.16
CA ASN A 81 -17.21 6.95 -9.81
C ASN A 81 -17.32 5.49 -9.41
N ALA A 82 -18.22 5.19 -8.47
CA ALA A 82 -18.50 3.82 -8.09
C ALA A 82 -18.98 2.99 -9.30
N THR A 83 -18.48 1.79 -9.42
CA THR A 83 -18.93 0.80 -10.40
C THR A 83 -20.15 0.06 -9.88
N PRO A 84 -20.93 -0.66 -10.73
CA PRO A 84 -22.01 -1.53 -10.29
C PRO A 84 -21.51 -2.85 -9.66
N LEU A 85 -20.22 -2.94 -9.33
CA LEU A 85 -19.66 -4.09 -8.62
C LEU A 85 -20.05 -4.05 -7.15
N THR A 86 -20.34 -5.23 -6.60
CA THR A 86 -20.61 -5.47 -5.19
C THR A 86 -19.56 -6.40 -4.61
N GLY A 87 -19.42 -6.40 -3.28
CA GLY A 87 -18.47 -7.25 -2.58
C GLY A 87 -17.47 -6.47 -1.77
N SER A 88 -16.36 -7.12 -1.42
CA SER A 88 -15.30 -6.50 -0.61
C SER A 88 -13.90 -6.92 -1.05
N TYR A 89 -12.93 -6.12 -0.70
CA TYR A 89 -11.51 -6.42 -0.78
C TYR A 89 -10.89 -6.17 0.58
N ASP A 90 -10.49 -7.25 1.24
CA ASP A 90 -10.00 -7.23 2.61
C ASP A 90 -8.61 -7.85 2.67
N ILE A 91 -7.68 -7.20 3.35
CA ILE A 91 -6.34 -7.71 3.61
C ILE A 91 -6.01 -7.50 5.08
N TRP A 92 -5.65 -8.60 5.76
CA TRP A 92 -5.01 -8.57 7.05
C TRP A 92 -3.58 -9.08 6.91
N ALA A 93 -2.62 -8.19 7.13
CA ALA A 93 -1.20 -8.49 7.02
C ALA A 93 -0.46 -8.18 8.31
N ILE A 94 0.58 -8.95 8.58
CA ILE A 94 1.51 -8.76 9.70
C ILE A 94 2.89 -8.54 9.09
N GLU A 95 3.47 -7.38 9.30
CA GLU A 95 4.81 -7.05 8.83
C GLU A 95 5.82 -7.22 9.96
N ASN A 96 6.87 -8.00 9.69
CA ASN A 96 8.00 -8.18 10.57
C ASN A 96 9.20 -7.51 9.92
N ILE A 97 9.68 -6.43 10.54
CA ILE A 97 10.72 -5.57 10.00
C ILE A 97 11.93 -5.61 10.93
N PHE A 98 13.09 -5.89 10.37
CA PHE A 98 14.38 -5.81 11.04
C PHE A 98 15.21 -4.72 10.41
N TYR A 99 15.60 -3.74 11.21
CA TYR A 99 16.40 -2.61 10.80
C TYR A 99 17.71 -2.60 11.57
N TYR A 100 18.84 -2.55 10.89
CA TYR A 100 20.15 -2.45 11.50
C TYR A 100 20.84 -1.13 11.17
N VAL A 101 21.30 -0.41 12.19
CA VAL A 101 22.04 0.83 12.10
C VAL A 101 23.39 0.64 12.79
N PRO A 102 24.52 0.66 12.07
CA PRO A 102 25.84 0.59 12.68
C PRO A 102 26.19 1.87 13.48
N LYS A 103 27.15 1.77 14.40
CA LYS A 103 27.58 2.91 15.21
C LYS A 103 28.40 3.94 14.42
N PHE A 104 29.07 3.53 13.34
CA PHE A 104 29.84 4.45 12.52
C PHE A 104 28.93 5.29 11.61
N LYS A 105 29.45 6.45 11.21
CA LYS A 105 28.78 7.34 10.26
C LYS A 105 29.41 7.20 8.88
N PHE A 106 28.59 7.32 7.84
CA PHE A 106 29.01 7.39 6.45
C PHE A 106 28.55 8.73 5.86
N LEU A 107 29.44 9.48 5.20
CA LEU A 107 29.16 10.82 4.68
C LEU A 107 28.48 11.76 5.70
N GLY A 108 28.88 11.65 6.97
CA GLY A 108 28.31 12.42 8.08
C GLY A 108 26.94 11.96 8.56
N GLY A 109 26.32 11.00 7.88
CA GLY A 109 25.01 10.45 8.19
C GLY A 109 25.05 9.08 8.86
N LYS A 110 23.92 8.62 9.37
CA LYS A 110 23.69 7.24 9.79
C LYS A 110 23.48 6.37 8.55
N LEU A 111 24.17 5.24 8.49
CA LEU A 111 23.87 4.19 7.51
C LEU A 111 22.86 3.23 8.12
N GLY A 112 22.02 2.60 7.30
CA GLY A 112 21.10 1.57 7.76
C GLY A 112 20.77 0.58 6.66
N VAL A 113 20.41 -0.63 7.08
CA VAL A 113 19.89 -1.70 6.23
C VAL A 113 18.63 -2.28 6.86
N MET A 114 17.68 -2.70 6.03
CA MET A 114 16.39 -3.20 6.50
C MET A 114 15.94 -4.41 5.68
N ILE A 115 15.27 -5.32 6.32
CA ILE A 115 14.53 -6.39 5.68
C ILE A 115 13.13 -6.46 6.31
N ALA A 116 12.11 -6.62 5.48
CA ALA A 116 10.75 -6.87 5.93
C ALA A 116 10.19 -8.13 5.28
N ALA A 117 9.55 -8.97 6.08
CA ALA A 117 8.90 -10.19 5.66
C ALA A 117 7.40 -10.12 6.04
N PRO A 118 6.53 -9.63 5.13
CA PRO A 118 5.11 -9.55 5.39
C PRO A 118 4.47 -10.95 5.36
N ILE A 119 3.52 -11.16 6.26
CA ILE A 119 2.66 -12.35 6.28
C ILE A 119 1.23 -11.87 6.04
N VAL A 120 0.62 -12.29 4.94
CA VAL A 120 -0.81 -12.12 4.75
C VAL A 120 -1.52 -13.17 5.60
N ALA A 121 -2.15 -12.72 6.69
CA ALA A 121 -2.88 -13.60 7.60
C ALA A 121 -4.27 -13.94 7.05
N ASN A 122 -4.88 -13.00 6.32
CA ASN A 122 -6.08 -13.21 5.53
C ASN A 122 -6.12 -12.20 4.39
N GLY A 123 -6.21 -12.69 3.15
CA GLY A 123 -6.53 -11.88 1.99
C GLY A 123 -7.81 -12.40 1.38
N SER A 124 -8.80 -11.54 1.17
CA SER A 124 -10.04 -11.93 0.52
C SER A 124 -10.51 -10.87 -0.45
N LEU A 125 -10.97 -11.31 -1.60
CA LEU A 125 -11.63 -10.50 -2.60
C LEU A 125 -12.91 -11.22 -2.99
N THR A 126 -14.05 -10.60 -2.73
CA THR A 126 -15.35 -11.05 -3.21
C THR A 126 -15.87 -10.02 -4.19
N LEU A 127 -16.19 -10.43 -5.40
CA LEU A 127 -16.76 -9.57 -6.42
C LEU A 127 -18.03 -10.18 -6.97
N GLY A 128 -19.09 -9.42 -6.95
CA GLY A 128 -20.36 -9.69 -7.62
C GLY A 128 -20.76 -8.50 -8.49
N ALA A 129 -21.88 -8.63 -9.16
CA ALA A 129 -22.51 -7.52 -9.86
C ALA A 129 -23.99 -7.42 -9.45
N ILE A 130 -24.51 -6.20 -9.36
CA ILE A 130 -25.92 -5.95 -8.99
C ILE A 130 -26.86 -6.72 -9.92
N GLU A 131 -26.53 -6.82 -11.21
CA GLU A 131 -27.34 -7.51 -12.21
C GLU A 131 -27.23 -9.05 -12.13
N PHE A 132 -26.22 -9.59 -11.44
CA PHE A 132 -25.95 -11.03 -11.29
C PHE A 132 -25.61 -11.39 -9.85
N PRO A 133 -26.57 -11.27 -8.91
CA PRO A 133 -26.28 -11.42 -7.48
C PRO A 133 -25.82 -12.83 -7.07
N ASN A 134 -26.05 -13.85 -7.90
CA ASN A 134 -25.63 -15.22 -7.65
C ASN A 134 -24.28 -15.60 -8.31
N ALA A 135 -23.66 -14.68 -9.05
CA ALA A 135 -22.37 -14.88 -9.71
C ALA A 135 -21.29 -14.09 -8.99
N ALA A 136 -20.84 -14.61 -7.85
CA ALA A 136 -19.71 -14.03 -7.13
C ALA A 136 -18.40 -14.75 -7.46
N LEU A 137 -17.34 -13.99 -7.68
CA LEU A 137 -15.97 -14.50 -7.68
C LEU A 137 -15.33 -14.27 -6.33
N ASN A 138 -14.65 -15.29 -5.87
CA ASN A 138 -13.90 -15.25 -4.63
C ASN A 138 -12.43 -15.51 -4.94
N ALA A 139 -11.56 -14.66 -4.44
CA ALA A 139 -10.12 -14.83 -4.46
C ALA A 139 -9.57 -14.43 -3.10
N GLY A 140 -8.44 -14.99 -2.73
CA GLY A 140 -7.77 -14.64 -1.49
C GLY A 140 -6.86 -15.76 -1.02
N GLY A 141 -5.98 -15.45 -0.10
CA GLY A 141 -5.02 -16.41 0.39
C GLY A 141 -4.37 -15.96 1.69
N PHE A 142 -3.63 -16.86 2.29
CA PHE A 142 -2.73 -16.57 3.39
C PHE A 142 -1.33 -17.08 3.08
N GLY A 143 -0.32 -16.53 3.73
CA GLY A 143 1.06 -16.97 3.58
C GLY A 143 2.07 -15.82 3.60
N ILE A 144 3.33 -16.16 3.40
CA ILE A 144 4.40 -15.19 3.28
C ILE A 144 4.25 -14.47 1.95
N ALA A 145 4.24 -13.13 1.99
CA ALA A 145 4.22 -12.27 0.82
C ALA A 145 5.64 -11.99 0.30
N ASP A 146 5.77 -11.04 -0.61
CA ASP A 146 7.06 -10.67 -1.17
C ASP A 146 7.95 -10.00 -0.13
N THR A 147 9.22 -10.37 -0.13
CA THR A 147 10.20 -9.84 0.82
C THR A 147 10.72 -8.49 0.36
N TRP A 148 10.60 -7.49 1.24
CA TRP A 148 11.22 -6.19 1.07
C TRP A 148 12.65 -6.19 1.60
N VAL A 149 13.60 -5.78 0.79
CA VAL A 149 15.02 -5.64 1.17
C VAL A 149 15.47 -4.21 0.87
N GLN A 150 15.94 -3.52 1.90
CA GLN A 150 16.46 -2.15 1.81
C GLN A 150 17.95 -2.17 2.19
N PRO A 151 18.84 -2.43 1.21
CA PRO A 151 20.27 -2.59 1.47
C PRO A 151 20.97 -1.26 1.79
N PHE A 152 20.29 -0.15 1.57
CA PHE A 152 20.86 1.17 1.75
C PHE A 152 19.84 2.17 2.27
N THR A 153 20.17 2.78 3.40
CA THR A 153 19.55 3.99 3.93
C THR A 153 20.66 4.91 4.44
N LEU A 154 20.62 6.16 4.08
CA LEU A 154 21.54 7.17 4.58
C LEU A 154 20.77 8.37 5.09
N GLY A 155 20.89 8.66 6.38
CA GLY A 155 20.11 9.73 7.02
C GLY A 155 20.95 10.67 7.85
N TRP A 156 20.50 11.91 7.88
CA TRP A 156 21.12 13.03 8.58
C TRP A 156 20.15 13.64 9.57
N SER A 157 20.69 14.01 10.72
CA SER A 157 19.94 14.66 11.80
C SER A 157 20.54 16.00 12.11
N THR A 158 19.70 17.03 12.16
CA THR A 158 20.03 18.40 12.55
C THR A 158 19.18 18.85 13.72
N LYS A 159 19.36 20.11 14.14
CA LYS A 159 18.49 20.69 15.18
C LYS A 159 17.04 20.81 14.75
N ARG A 160 16.78 20.93 13.43
CA ARG A 160 15.46 21.26 12.88
C ARG A 160 14.90 20.24 11.91
N ILE A 161 15.75 19.36 11.37
CA ILE A 161 15.36 18.43 10.33
C ILE A 161 16.08 17.11 10.56
N ASP A 162 15.33 16.03 10.51
CA ASP A 162 15.82 14.68 10.28
C ASP A 162 15.36 14.24 8.90
N THR A 163 16.27 13.70 8.10
CA THR A 163 15.96 13.24 6.75
C THR A 163 16.81 12.05 6.37
N TYR A 164 16.30 11.21 5.49
CA TYR A 164 17.08 10.14 4.88
C TYR A 164 16.72 9.95 3.40
N VAL A 165 17.63 9.31 2.67
CA VAL A 165 17.38 8.70 1.37
C VAL A 165 17.62 7.21 1.48
N ALA A 166 16.84 6.42 0.74
CA ALA A 166 16.97 4.98 0.77
C ALA A 166 16.66 4.37 -0.61
N TYR A 167 17.23 3.20 -0.83
CA TYR A 167 16.88 2.31 -1.92
C TYR A 167 16.46 0.97 -1.36
N ALA A 168 15.39 0.42 -1.94
CA ALA A 168 14.92 -0.92 -1.64
C ALA A 168 14.56 -1.66 -2.93
N PHE A 169 14.48 -2.97 -2.80
CA PHE A 169 13.85 -3.82 -3.80
C PHE A 169 12.90 -4.81 -3.13
N VAL A 170 11.87 -5.21 -3.87
CA VAL A 170 10.92 -6.25 -3.48
C VAL A 170 11.22 -7.51 -4.26
N ALA A 171 11.61 -8.56 -3.55
CA ALA A 171 11.86 -9.86 -4.15
C ALA A 171 10.56 -10.67 -4.23
N PRO A 172 10.21 -11.28 -5.38
CA PRO A 172 8.97 -12.06 -5.54
C PRO A 172 9.08 -13.43 -4.85
N THR A 173 9.21 -13.42 -3.54
CA THR A 173 9.33 -14.62 -2.70
C THR A 173 7.99 -15.16 -2.23
N GLY A 174 6.94 -14.35 -2.32
CA GLY A 174 5.58 -14.75 -2.02
C GLY A 174 5.02 -15.74 -3.05
N ARG A 175 4.06 -16.54 -2.60
CA ARG A 175 3.40 -17.49 -3.52
C ARG A 175 2.71 -16.74 -4.66
N TYR A 176 3.15 -17.04 -5.88
CA TYR A 176 2.54 -16.54 -7.11
C TYR A 176 2.48 -17.65 -8.16
N THR A 177 1.28 -17.98 -8.59
CA THR A 177 1.01 -18.85 -9.75
C THR A 177 0.10 -18.07 -10.70
N PRO A 178 0.48 -17.88 -11.97
CA PRO A 178 -0.35 -17.19 -12.94
C PRO A 178 -1.78 -17.76 -12.99
N GLY A 179 -2.80 -16.91 -12.75
CA GLY A 179 -4.20 -17.30 -12.77
C GLY A 179 -4.74 -17.93 -11.49
N ALA A 180 -3.92 -18.24 -10.51
CA ALA A 180 -4.42 -18.75 -9.22
C ALA A 180 -5.14 -17.65 -8.43
N SER A 181 -6.21 -18.05 -7.72
CA SER A 181 -7.03 -17.14 -6.91
C SER A 181 -6.45 -16.89 -5.51
N ASP A 182 -5.43 -17.64 -5.09
CA ASP A 182 -4.86 -17.62 -3.73
C ASP A 182 -3.44 -17.03 -3.66
N ASN A 183 -3.05 -16.23 -4.65
CA ASN A 183 -1.77 -15.56 -4.69
C ASN A 183 -1.64 -14.53 -3.55
N VAL A 184 -0.49 -14.53 -2.87
CA VAL A 184 -0.11 -13.55 -1.85
C VAL A 184 1.13 -12.74 -2.27
N GLY A 185 1.89 -13.21 -3.24
CA GLY A 185 2.99 -12.51 -3.90
C GLY A 185 2.53 -11.80 -5.18
N SER A 186 3.31 -10.82 -5.61
CA SER A 186 3.05 -10.02 -6.82
C SER A 186 3.51 -10.70 -8.11
N GLY A 187 4.50 -11.61 -7.99
CA GLY A 187 5.08 -12.36 -9.11
C GLY A 187 6.07 -11.55 -9.97
N TYR A 188 6.57 -10.42 -9.46
CA TYR A 188 7.58 -9.59 -10.14
C TYR A 188 8.48 -8.87 -9.14
N TRP A 189 9.66 -8.47 -9.58
CA TRP A 189 10.59 -7.64 -8.83
C TRP A 189 10.13 -6.19 -8.82
N GLY A 190 10.23 -5.52 -7.67
CA GLY A 190 10.06 -4.08 -7.54
C GLY A 190 11.35 -3.39 -7.14
N ASN A 191 11.46 -2.10 -7.43
CA ASN A 191 12.54 -1.25 -6.93
C ASN A 191 11.93 0.08 -6.46
N ASP A 192 12.43 0.56 -5.33
CA ASP A 192 11.94 1.74 -4.63
C ASP A 192 13.07 2.71 -4.32
N VAL A 193 12.88 3.97 -4.65
CA VAL A 193 13.74 5.07 -4.22
C VAL A 193 12.93 5.98 -3.32
N MET A 194 13.42 6.16 -2.09
CA MET A 194 12.65 6.80 -1.04
C MET A 194 13.38 7.98 -0.41
N ASN A 195 12.60 8.94 0.06
CA ASN A 195 13.03 9.98 0.99
C ASN A 195 12.04 10.09 2.13
N GLY A 196 12.55 10.14 3.35
CA GLY A 196 11.78 10.51 4.53
C GLY A 196 12.33 11.79 5.14
N THR A 197 11.46 12.72 5.53
CA THR A 197 11.83 14.00 6.14
C THR A 197 10.88 14.34 7.28
N THR A 198 11.45 14.69 8.43
CA THR A 198 10.74 15.23 9.60
C THR A 198 11.29 16.63 9.90
N ILE A 199 10.44 17.63 9.88
CA ILE A 199 10.75 19.02 10.20
C ILE A 199 10.22 19.34 11.60
N TYR A 200 11.10 19.79 12.49
CA TYR A 200 10.72 20.23 13.83
C TYR A 200 10.31 21.70 13.82
N LEU A 201 9.01 21.94 13.95
CA LEU A 201 8.43 23.29 13.90
C LEU A 201 8.70 24.08 15.19
N THR A 202 8.92 23.38 16.31
CA THR A 202 9.21 23.97 17.62
C THR A 202 10.64 23.64 18.07
N LYS A 203 11.24 24.50 18.92
CA LYS A 203 12.60 24.33 19.44
C LYS A 203 12.75 23.06 20.30
N ASN A 204 11.72 22.71 21.06
CA ASN A 204 11.66 21.49 21.87
C ASN A 204 11.36 20.22 21.09
N LYS A 205 11.31 20.30 19.74
CA LYS A 205 10.98 19.20 18.83
C LYS A 205 9.61 18.55 19.08
N GLY A 206 8.72 19.22 19.81
CA GLY A 206 7.40 18.67 20.15
C GLY A 206 6.42 18.67 19.00
N THR A 207 6.52 19.65 18.08
CA THR A 207 5.64 19.76 16.91
C THR A 207 6.41 19.44 15.63
N THR A 208 5.89 18.53 14.82
CA THR A 208 6.55 18.03 13.61
C THR A 208 5.67 18.13 12.37
N ALA A 209 6.28 18.45 11.24
CA ALA A 209 5.75 18.20 9.92
C ALA A 209 6.56 17.08 9.28
N ASN A 210 5.88 16.13 8.66
CA ASN A 210 6.49 14.90 8.13
C ASN A 210 6.14 14.75 6.66
N LEU A 211 7.10 14.31 5.87
CA LEU A 211 6.95 13.99 4.46
C LEU A 211 7.74 12.73 4.16
N PHE A 212 7.10 11.81 3.49
CA PHE A 212 7.74 10.64 2.89
C PHE A 212 7.38 10.59 1.41
N THR A 213 8.34 10.23 0.58
CA THR A 213 8.13 10.03 -0.85
C THR A 213 8.74 8.71 -1.26
N ASN A 214 8.03 7.97 -2.10
CA ASN A 214 8.49 6.73 -2.72
C ASN A 214 8.24 6.77 -4.22
N TRP A 215 9.26 6.46 -5.00
CA TRP A 215 9.14 6.17 -6.43
C TRP A 215 9.42 4.69 -6.65
N GLU A 216 8.41 4.01 -7.16
CA GLU A 216 8.38 2.57 -7.35
C GLU A 216 8.40 2.22 -8.84
N THR A 217 9.26 1.26 -9.22
CA THR A 217 9.34 0.67 -10.55
C THR A 217 9.15 -0.84 -10.49
N HIS A 218 8.63 -1.43 -11.54
CA HIS A 218 8.20 -2.82 -11.54
C HIS A 218 8.88 -3.64 -12.63
N GLY A 219 9.15 -4.89 -12.32
CA GLY A 219 9.59 -5.90 -13.27
C GLY A 219 8.43 -6.56 -14.01
N VAL A 220 8.78 -7.53 -14.83
CA VAL A 220 7.87 -8.29 -15.67
C VAL A 220 7.22 -9.43 -14.88
N LYS A 221 5.93 -9.67 -15.10
CA LYS A 221 5.23 -10.88 -14.65
C LYS A 221 4.46 -11.57 -15.75
N THR A 222 4.15 -12.85 -15.54
CA THR A 222 3.23 -13.62 -16.38
C THR A 222 1.83 -13.53 -15.83
N THR A 223 0.83 -13.21 -16.67
CA THR A 223 -0.59 -13.14 -16.27
C THR A 223 -1.22 -14.54 -16.29
N GLY A 224 -2.43 -14.68 -15.73
CA GLY A 224 -3.20 -15.92 -15.74
C GLY A 224 -3.57 -16.42 -17.15
N PHE A 225 -3.43 -15.58 -18.17
CA PHE A 225 -3.64 -15.94 -19.57
C PHE A 225 -2.33 -16.25 -20.31
N GLY A 226 -1.20 -16.38 -19.59
CA GLY A 226 0.12 -16.62 -20.18
C GLY A 226 0.73 -15.40 -20.88
N SER A 227 0.10 -14.25 -20.79
CA SER A 227 0.61 -12.99 -21.35
C SER A 227 1.67 -12.38 -20.44
N VAL A 228 2.55 -11.58 -21.02
CA VAL A 228 3.61 -10.87 -20.31
C VAL A 228 3.15 -9.44 -20.03
N LEU A 229 3.29 -9.01 -18.79
CA LEU A 229 2.86 -7.71 -18.30
C LEU A 229 3.94 -7.08 -17.42
N THR A 230 4.20 -5.80 -17.61
CA THR A 230 4.96 -4.95 -16.68
C THR A 230 4.01 -3.87 -16.14
N PRO A 231 3.74 -3.83 -14.82
CA PRO A 231 2.96 -2.76 -14.22
C PRO A 231 3.64 -1.40 -14.39
N GLY A 232 2.86 -0.35 -14.53
CA GLY A 232 3.38 1.01 -14.62
C GLY A 232 3.97 1.48 -13.28
N ASN A 233 4.95 2.38 -13.35
CA ASN A 233 5.60 2.96 -12.17
C ASN A 233 4.60 3.72 -11.31
N ALA A 234 4.88 3.78 -10.01
CA ALA A 234 4.05 4.50 -9.04
C ALA A 234 4.86 5.53 -8.25
N VAL A 235 4.17 6.58 -7.82
CA VAL A 235 4.68 7.55 -6.85
C VAL A 235 3.74 7.57 -5.65
N THR A 236 4.31 7.49 -4.46
CA THR A 236 3.59 7.64 -3.20
C THR A 236 4.15 8.82 -2.44
N ILE A 237 3.28 9.64 -1.90
CA ILE A 237 3.59 10.71 -0.94
C ILE A 237 2.80 10.41 0.32
N GLU A 238 3.48 10.35 1.48
CA GLU A 238 2.83 10.31 2.79
C GLU A 238 3.21 11.55 3.57
N TRP A 239 2.27 12.10 4.31
CA TRP A 239 2.47 13.31 5.07
C TRP A 239 1.83 13.23 6.44
N GLY A 240 2.31 14.07 7.36
CA GLY A 240 1.72 14.14 8.69
C GLY A 240 2.12 15.38 9.45
N LEU A 241 1.21 15.83 10.32
CA LEU A 241 1.44 16.87 11.32
C LEU A 241 1.26 16.26 12.70
N GLY A 242 2.30 16.29 13.52
CA GLY A 242 2.32 15.63 14.81
C GLY A 242 2.67 16.54 15.96
N GLN A 243 2.11 16.24 17.12
CA GLN A 243 2.42 16.88 18.40
C GLN A 243 2.81 15.81 19.42
N ALA A 244 4.02 15.91 19.98
CA ALA A 244 4.46 15.11 21.10
C ALA A 244 4.10 15.81 22.41
N LEU A 245 3.46 15.06 23.30
CA LEU A 245 3.01 15.48 24.62
C LEU A 245 3.79 14.70 25.68
N PRO A 246 4.61 15.35 26.51
CA PRO A 246 5.24 14.69 27.65
C PRO A 246 4.18 14.22 28.65
N LEU A 247 4.12 12.93 28.92
CA LEU A 247 3.27 12.38 30.00
C LEU A 247 3.97 12.44 31.35
N LYS A 248 5.30 12.55 31.33
CA LYS A 248 6.14 12.76 32.51
C LYS A 248 7.14 13.89 32.30
N LYS A 249 7.45 14.64 33.35
CA LYS A 249 8.36 15.79 33.30
C LYS A 249 9.79 15.41 32.90
N ASP A 250 10.22 14.20 33.21
CA ASP A 250 11.53 13.63 32.86
C ASP A 250 11.61 13.12 31.41
N LEU A 251 10.55 13.33 30.61
CA LEU A 251 10.41 12.86 29.21
C LEU A 251 10.54 11.34 29.04
N SER A 252 10.43 10.56 30.12
CA SER A 252 10.51 9.11 30.07
C SER A 252 9.32 8.45 29.38
N GLN A 253 8.22 9.18 29.21
CA GLN A 253 7.00 8.76 28.54
C GLN A 253 6.45 9.92 27.72
N LEU A 254 6.23 9.64 26.43
CA LEU A 254 5.66 10.60 25.49
C LEU A 254 4.44 9.98 24.81
N LEU A 255 3.43 10.80 24.58
CA LEU A 255 2.32 10.50 23.70
C LEU A 255 2.41 11.42 22.48
N GLN A 256 2.53 10.87 21.30
CA GLN A 256 2.48 11.64 20.06
C GLN A 256 1.12 11.43 19.41
N LEU A 257 0.49 12.52 19.00
CA LEU A 257 -0.77 12.54 18.29
C LEU A 257 -0.58 13.32 16.99
N GLY A 258 -1.25 12.91 15.91
CA GLY A 258 -1.18 13.68 14.68
C GLY A 258 -2.20 13.28 13.64
N VAL A 259 -2.36 14.19 12.68
CA VAL A 259 -3.09 13.94 11.44
C VAL A 259 -2.09 13.44 10.42
N ILE A 260 -2.47 12.40 9.70
CA ILE A 260 -1.66 11.76 8.66
C ILE A 260 -2.49 11.59 7.40
N GLY A 261 -1.82 11.33 6.30
CA GLY A 261 -2.47 10.98 5.06
C GLY A 261 -1.48 10.50 4.02
N TYR A 262 -2.01 9.98 2.94
CA TYR A 262 -1.22 9.56 1.80
C TYR A 262 -1.91 9.85 0.48
N ASP A 263 -1.08 9.96 -0.53
CA ASP A 263 -1.45 10.14 -1.92
C ASP A 263 -0.58 9.20 -2.77
N GLN A 264 -1.19 8.38 -3.62
CA GLN A 264 -0.48 7.48 -4.52
C GLN A 264 -1.04 7.57 -5.93
N TRP A 265 -0.15 7.58 -6.91
CA TRP A 265 -0.48 7.63 -8.33
C TRP A 265 0.36 6.63 -9.11
N GLN A 266 -0.27 5.97 -10.08
CA GLN A 266 0.46 5.38 -11.19
C GLN A 266 0.88 6.49 -12.15
N VAL A 267 2.17 6.57 -12.48
CA VAL A 267 2.76 7.68 -13.24
C VAL A 267 3.26 7.28 -14.63
N SER A 268 3.24 5.99 -14.95
CA SER A 268 3.54 5.49 -16.29
C SER A 268 2.55 4.42 -16.73
N ASN A 269 2.42 4.20 -18.03
CA ASN A 269 1.56 3.16 -18.57
C ASN A 269 2.06 1.75 -18.18
N ASN A 270 1.13 0.82 -18.00
CA ASN A 270 1.46 -0.59 -18.04
C ASN A 270 1.95 -0.95 -19.45
N SER A 271 2.83 -1.95 -19.57
CA SER A 271 3.30 -2.45 -20.87
C SER A 271 3.06 -3.95 -21.01
N GLY A 272 3.05 -4.44 -22.26
CA GLY A 272 2.70 -5.81 -22.56
C GLY A 272 1.20 -6.04 -22.67
N PHE A 273 0.73 -7.20 -22.23
CA PHE A 273 -0.66 -7.64 -22.41
C PHE A 273 -1.22 -8.24 -21.13
N ILE A 274 -2.49 -7.95 -20.85
CA ILE A 274 -3.25 -8.58 -19.77
C ILE A 274 -3.73 -9.96 -20.20
N THR A 275 -4.35 -10.00 -21.36
CA THR A 275 -4.71 -11.20 -22.12
C THR A 275 -4.12 -11.08 -23.52
N PRO A 276 -4.06 -12.16 -24.33
CA PRO A 276 -3.56 -12.07 -25.69
C PRO A 276 -4.24 -11.01 -26.57
N LEU A 277 -5.44 -10.58 -26.20
CA LEU A 277 -6.26 -9.61 -26.95
C LEU A 277 -6.36 -8.24 -26.28
N LEU A 278 -5.89 -8.09 -25.03
CA LEU A 278 -6.03 -6.85 -24.28
C LEU A 278 -4.66 -6.26 -23.94
N PRO A 279 -4.20 -5.23 -24.67
CA PRO A 279 -2.99 -4.49 -24.35
C PRO A 279 -3.07 -3.83 -22.96
N ALA A 280 -2.00 -3.91 -22.20
CA ALA A 280 -1.96 -3.43 -20.82
C ALA A 280 -2.00 -1.90 -20.70
N ASN A 281 -1.55 -1.18 -21.70
CA ASN A 281 -1.58 0.29 -21.76
C ASN A 281 -2.99 0.88 -21.89
N LEU A 282 -4.01 0.06 -22.15
CA LEU A 282 -5.42 0.47 -22.17
C LEU A 282 -6.02 0.50 -20.76
N VAL A 283 -5.34 -0.05 -19.77
CA VAL A 283 -5.80 0.01 -18.38
C VAL A 283 -5.56 1.42 -17.84
N PRO A 284 -6.59 2.08 -17.30
CA PRO A 284 -6.44 3.42 -16.74
C PRO A 284 -5.44 3.46 -15.58
N HIS A 285 -4.70 4.56 -15.47
CA HIS A 285 -3.87 4.84 -14.31
C HIS A 285 -4.72 4.91 -13.05
N TYR A 286 -4.23 4.34 -11.97
CA TYR A 286 -4.90 4.45 -10.69
C TYR A 286 -4.36 5.63 -9.88
N SER A 287 -5.20 6.13 -8.98
CA SER A 287 -4.77 7.00 -7.88
C SER A 287 -5.60 6.75 -6.63
N VAL A 288 -5.05 7.13 -5.48
CA VAL A 288 -5.75 7.08 -4.20
C VAL A 288 -5.26 8.17 -3.27
N HIS A 289 -6.18 8.70 -2.48
CA HIS A 289 -5.95 9.78 -1.53
C HIS A 289 -6.64 9.44 -0.21
N ALA A 290 -5.92 9.53 0.90
CA ALA A 290 -6.43 9.22 2.22
C ALA A 290 -6.03 10.25 3.26
N ILE A 291 -6.84 10.34 4.29
CA ILE A 291 -6.58 11.13 5.49
C ILE A 291 -6.95 10.31 6.72
N GLY A 292 -6.23 10.53 7.80
CA GLY A 292 -6.45 9.81 9.03
C GLY A 292 -5.73 10.42 10.21
N PHE A 293 -5.53 9.61 11.23
CA PHE A 293 -4.78 10.00 12.41
C PHE A 293 -3.86 8.89 12.88
N GLN A 294 -2.82 9.30 13.60
CA GLN A 294 -1.89 8.40 14.26
C GLN A 294 -1.72 8.81 15.72
N THR A 295 -1.67 7.82 16.59
CA THR A 295 -1.17 7.97 17.96
C THR A 295 0.03 7.07 18.17
N THR A 296 1.03 7.57 18.92
CA THR A 296 2.23 6.77 19.24
C THR A 296 2.61 7.00 20.68
N TYR A 297 2.68 5.93 21.47
CA TYR A 297 3.22 5.95 22.81
C TYR A 297 4.69 5.57 22.79
N VAL A 298 5.55 6.43 23.31
CA VAL A 298 7.01 6.29 23.22
C VAL A 298 7.63 6.20 24.61
N LEU A 299 8.51 5.22 24.79
CA LEU A 299 9.35 5.01 25.95
C LEU A 299 10.83 5.19 25.54
N PRO A 300 11.34 6.43 25.43
CA PRO A 300 12.64 6.70 24.80
C PRO A 300 13.80 5.95 25.46
N ALA A 301 13.88 5.96 26.81
CA ALA A 301 14.94 5.26 27.55
C ALA A 301 14.90 3.73 27.43
N ARG A 302 13.80 3.16 26.96
CA ARG A 302 13.65 1.72 26.71
C ARG A 302 13.85 1.36 25.25
N GLY A 303 13.85 2.35 24.36
CA GLY A 303 13.87 2.13 22.90
C GLY A 303 12.60 1.46 22.39
N ILE A 304 11.45 1.69 23.07
CA ILE A 304 10.17 1.04 22.76
C ILE A 304 9.17 2.11 22.32
N ASN A 305 8.40 1.81 21.29
CA ASN A 305 7.19 2.54 20.98
C ASN A 305 6.05 1.59 20.58
N PHE A 306 4.82 2.09 20.74
CA PHE A 306 3.59 1.47 20.27
C PHE A 306 2.82 2.50 19.48
N PHE A 307 2.24 2.10 18.36
CA PHE A 307 1.47 3.01 17.52
C PHE A 307 0.12 2.40 17.12
N PHE A 308 -0.81 3.30 16.84
CA PHE A 308 -2.08 3.01 16.20
C PHE A 308 -2.33 4.07 15.13
N LYS A 309 -2.82 3.64 13.96
CA LYS A 309 -3.20 4.47 12.82
C LYS A 309 -4.58 4.08 12.34
N TRP A 310 -5.32 5.07 11.89
CA TRP A 310 -6.54 4.88 11.13
C TRP A 310 -6.55 5.87 9.97
N GLU A 311 -6.80 5.39 8.76
CA GLU A 311 -6.82 6.18 7.55
C GLU A 311 -8.03 5.79 6.70
N LYS A 312 -8.73 6.80 6.16
CA LYS A 312 -9.87 6.62 5.26
C LYS A 312 -9.53 7.21 3.90
N GLU A 313 -9.67 6.39 2.88
CA GLU A 313 -9.57 6.84 1.50
C GLU A 313 -10.81 7.66 1.15
N TYR A 314 -10.62 8.94 0.81
CA TYR A 314 -11.70 9.84 0.43
C TYR A 314 -11.86 9.93 -1.08
N GLN A 315 -10.84 9.56 -1.85
CA GLN A 315 -10.87 9.49 -3.30
C GLN A 315 -10.01 8.34 -3.79
N ALA A 316 -10.51 7.61 -4.80
CA ALA A 316 -9.77 6.60 -5.53
C ALA A 316 -10.24 6.54 -6.99
N ILE A 317 -9.32 6.32 -7.91
CA ILE A 317 -9.56 6.19 -9.34
C ILE A 317 -9.04 4.83 -9.80
N ALA A 318 -9.84 4.10 -10.58
CA ALA A 318 -9.51 2.81 -11.17
C ALA A 318 -9.02 1.77 -10.14
N ARG A 319 -9.57 1.81 -8.92
CA ARG A 319 -9.20 0.88 -7.83
C ARG A 319 -10.27 0.79 -6.73
N PRO A 320 -10.17 -0.20 -5.81
CA PRO A 320 -10.95 -0.21 -4.58
C PRO A 320 -10.68 1.06 -3.76
N GLN A 321 -11.69 1.50 -3.01
CA GLN A 321 -11.65 2.62 -2.07
C GLN A 321 -12.13 2.15 -0.70
N GLY A 322 -11.26 2.27 0.30
CA GLY A 322 -11.51 1.68 1.60
C GLY A 322 -10.97 2.47 2.78
N ARG A 323 -10.54 1.73 3.78
CA ARG A 323 -9.91 2.22 4.99
C ARG A 323 -8.76 1.30 5.40
N THR A 324 -7.79 1.87 6.11
CA THR A 324 -6.69 1.13 6.72
C THR A 324 -6.72 1.35 8.22
N ILE A 325 -6.56 0.27 8.99
CA ILE A 325 -6.21 0.30 10.39
C ILE A 325 -4.84 -0.35 10.50
N ALA A 326 -3.89 0.32 11.15
CA ALA A 326 -2.59 -0.27 11.44
C ALA A 326 -2.21 -0.05 12.89
N PHE A 327 -1.67 -1.07 13.52
CA PHE A 327 -1.15 -0.99 14.89
C PHE A 327 0.07 -1.87 15.05
N GLY A 328 0.87 -1.53 16.03
CA GLY A 328 2.09 -2.30 16.27
C GLY A 328 3.03 -1.60 17.23
N GLY A 329 4.28 -1.99 17.16
CA GLY A 329 5.31 -1.40 17.99
C GLY A 329 6.71 -1.73 17.50
N SER A 330 7.69 -1.07 18.08
CA SER A 330 9.09 -1.34 17.82
C SER A 330 9.90 -1.39 19.11
N ILE A 331 11.01 -2.12 19.03
CA ILE A 331 12.02 -2.19 20.09
C ILE A 331 13.41 -2.14 19.48
N THR A 332 14.29 -1.33 20.08
CA THR A 332 15.70 -1.17 19.64
C THR A 332 16.66 -1.78 20.65
N PHE A 333 17.63 -2.53 20.16
CA PHE A 333 18.71 -3.18 20.92
C PHE A 333 20.11 -2.77 20.37
N PRO A 334 21.10 -2.42 21.22
CA PRO A 334 20.95 -2.15 22.65
C PRO A 334 20.01 -0.96 22.91
N LYS A 335 19.58 -0.81 24.15
CA LYS A 335 18.77 0.37 24.53
C LYS A 335 19.48 1.65 24.11
N PRO A 336 18.76 2.65 23.60
CA PRO A 336 19.33 3.94 23.27
C PRO A 336 20.03 4.56 24.49
N GLU A 337 21.16 5.20 24.26
CA GLU A 337 21.79 6.00 25.30
C GLU A 337 20.87 7.18 25.67
N PRO A 338 20.70 7.52 26.96
CA PRO A 338 19.92 8.67 27.33
C PRO A 338 20.55 9.93 26.69
N PRO A 339 19.70 10.91 26.29
CA PRO A 339 20.24 12.17 25.78
C PRO A 339 21.16 12.78 26.83
N PRO A 340 22.27 13.46 26.41
CA PRO A 340 23.13 14.17 27.36
C PRO A 340 22.27 15.11 28.20
N ALA A 341 22.54 15.17 29.49
CA ALA A 341 21.89 16.09 30.41
C ALA A 341 21.98 17.52 29.87
N PRO A 342 20.93 18.33 30.04
CA PRO A 342 20.86 19.69 29.52
C PRO A 342 21.94 20.63 30.08
#